data_a29f43026487b9e92cf79799b874cc0b
#
_entry.id   a29f43026487b9e92cf79799b874cc0b
#
_cell.length_a   1.000
_cell.length_b   1.000
_cell.length_c   1.000
_cell.angle_alpha   90.00
_cell.angle_beta   90.00
_cell.angle_gamma   90.00
#
_symmetry.space_group_name_H-M   'P 1'
#
loop_
_entity.id
_entity.type
_entity.pdbx_description
1 polymer ?
#
loop_
_entity_poly.entity_id
_entity_poly.type
_entity_poly.pdbx_seq_one_letter_code
_entity_poly.pdbx_strand_id
1 'polypeptide(L)'
;LLGRRLGEALAWLRQQEPAPRRLGLFGASTGAAAALHAAAAHPGWVGAVVSRGGRPDLAMAELSKVLAPTLLVVGGRDIDVLHLNRMALRELHCKARLEVVPGATHLFEEPGALESVAHLAGEWFATHLHAQGWS
;
A
#
# COMPACT_ATOMS: atom_id res chain seq x y z
N LEU A 1 0.16 -12.19 -11.99
CA LEU A 1 0.02 -13.44 -11.24
C LEU A 1 -0.14 -13.20 -9.74
N LEU A 2 0.76 -12.43 -9.14
CA LEU A 2 0.69 -12.15 -7.71
C LEU A 2 -0.56 -11.34 -7.36
N GLY A 3 -0.92 -10.35 -8.17
CA GLY A 3 -2.14 -9.58 -7.97
C GLY A 3 -3.40 -10.42 -8.04
N ARG A 4 -3.44 -11.38 -8.95
CA ARG A 4 -4.58 -12.29 -9.06
C ARG A 4 -4.69 -13.20 -7.84
N ARG A 5 -3.58 -13.72 -7.34
CA ARG A 5 -3.57 -14.54 -6.12
C ARG A 5 -4.07 -13.77 -4.91
N LEU A 6 -3.66 -12.52 -4.80
CA LEU A 6 -4.12 -11.67 -3.71
C LEU A 6 -5.63 -11.42 -3.84
N GLY A 7 -6.13 -11.18 -5.06
CA GLY A 7 -7.56 -11.02 -5.33
C GLY A 7 -8.37 -12.26 -4.95
N GLU A 8 -7.84 -13.44 -5.25
CA GLU A 8 -8.49 -14.71 -4.87
C GLU A 8 -8.54 -14.86 -3.35
N ALA A 9 -7.46 -14.51 -2.66
CA ALA A 9 -7.41 -14.54 -1.20
C ALA A 9 -8.43 -13.58 -0.60
N LEU A 10 -8.56 -12.38 -1.16
CA LEU A 10 -9.55 -11.40 -0.70
C LEU A 10 -10.97 -11.91 -0.90
N ALA A 11 -11.25 -12.52 -2.06
CA ALA A 11 -12.56 -13.10 -2.33
C ALA A 11 -12.89 -14.20 -1.33
N TRP A 12 -11.93 -15.06 -1.02
CA TRP A 12 -12.12 -16.13 -0.04
C TRP A 12 -12.41 -15.56 1.34
N LEU A 13 -11.65 -14.56 1.77
CA LEU A 13 -11.85 -13.91 3.07
C LEU A 13 -13.24 -13.29 3.17
N ARG A 14 -13.72 -12.66 2.10
CA ARG A 14 -15.05 -12.05 2.07
C ARG A 14 -16.16 -13.07 2.27
N GLN A 15 -15.96 -14.29 1.79
CA GLN A 15 -16.93 -15.37 1.99
C GLN A 15 -16.98 -15.86 3.45
N GLN A 16 -15.88 -15.67 4.20
CA GLN A 16 -15.78 -16.10 5.59
C GLN A 16 -16.37 -15.08 6.56
N GLU A 17 -16.49 -13.83 6.14
CA GLU A 17 -16.95 -12.76 7.02
C GLU A 17 -18.46 -12.62 6.96
N PRO A 18 -19.15 -12.61 8.12
CA PRO A 18 -20.59 -12.43 8.16
C PRO A 18 -21.01 -11.00 7.81
N ALA A 19 -20.13 -10.01 8.03
CA ALA A 19 -20.38 -8.61 7.72
C ALA A 19 -19.23 -8.07 6.88
N PRO A 20 -19.52 -7.27 5.82
CA PRO A 20 -18.46 -6.70 4.99
C PRO A 20 -17.57 -5.79 5.80
N ARG A 21 -16.27 -6.03 5.73
CA ARG A 21 -15.25 -5.15 6.30
C ARG A 21 -14.22 -4.87 5.24
N ARG A 22 -13.66 -3.68 5.26
CA ARG A 22 -12.57 -3.34 4.38
C ARG A 22 -11.26 -3.73 5.03
N LEU A 23 -10.34 -4.21 4.20
CA LEU A 23 -9.03 -4.69 4.64
C LEU A 23 -7.95 -3.67 4.35
N GLY A 24 -6.94 -3.64 5.21
CA GLY A 24 -5.69 -2.94 4.92
C GLY A 24 -4.72 -3.89 4.24
N LEU A 25 -4.06 -3.44 3.19
CA LEU A 25 -3.05 -4.22 2.49
C LEU A 25 -1.68 -3.59 2.68
N PHE A 26 -0.70 -4.42 3.02
CA PHE A 26 0.70 -4.02 3.10
C PHE A 26 1.50 -4.81 2.08
N GLY A 27 2.22 -4.11 1.21
CA GLY A 27 3.08 -4.76 0.23
C GLY A 27 4.47 -4.16 0.21
N ALA A 28 5.47 -4.99 -0.01
CA ALA A 28 6.86 -4.56 -0.14
C ALA A 28 7.40 -4.93 -1.51
N SER A 29 8.21 -4.07 -2.10
CA SER A 29 8.82 -4.29 -3.41
C SER A 29 7.75 -4.65 -4.46
N THR A 30 7.87 -5.79 -5.14
CA THR A 30 6.87 -6.22 -6.13
C THR A 30 5.51 -6.53 -5.50
N GLY A 31 5.48 -6.89 -4.21
CA GLY A 31 4.23 -7.11 -3.47
C GLY A 31 3.39 -5.85 -3.36
N ALA A 32 4.01 -4.67 -3.40
CA ALA A 32 3.27 -3.41 -3.40
C ALA A 32 2.44 -3.23 -4.68
N ALA A 33 2.98 -3.63 -5.82
CA ALA A 33 2.23 -3.57 -7.08
C ALA A 33 1.03 -4.52 -7.03
N ALA A 34 1.20 -5.72 -6.45
CA ALA A 34 0.10 -6.66 -6.27
C ALA A 34 -0.99 -6.09 -5.36
N ALA A 35 -0.61 -5.41 -4.28
CA ALA A 35 -1.55 -4.76 -3.37
C ALA A 35 -2.34 -3.65 -4.08
N LEU A 36 -1.66 -2.84 -4.88
CA LEU A 36 -2.31 -1.77 -5.64
C LEU A 36 -3.23 -2.34 -6.72
N HIS A 37 -2.81 -3.39 -7.40
CA HIS A 37 -3.66 -4.09 -8.37
C HIS A 37 -4.95 -4.60 -7.70
N ALA A 38 -4.82 -5.26 -6.55
CA ALA A 38 -5.97 -5.76 -5.81
C ALA A 38 -6.88 -4.63 -5.34
N ALA A 39 -6.30 -3.53 -4.87
CA ALA A 39 -7.08 -2.36 -4.43
C ALA A 39 -7.86 -1.74 -5.59
N ALA A 40 -7.26 -1.67 -6.78
CA ALA A 40 -7.93 -1.15 -7.98
C ALA A 40 -9.06 -2.07 -8.43
N ALA A 41 -8.85 -3.39 -8.35
CA ALA A 41 -9.84 -4.38 -8.79
C ALA A 41 -10.98 -4.57 -7.78
N HIS A 42 -10.73 -4.30 -6.50
CA HIS A 42 -11.69 -4.57 -5.42
C HIS A 42 -11.84 -3.37 -4.48
N PRO A 43 -12.31 -2.21 -5.00
CA PRO A 43 -12.36 -0.99 -4.19
C PRO A 43 -13.31 -1.09 -2.98
N GLY A 44 -14.30 -1.96 -3.03
CA GLY A 44 -15.19 -2.18 -1.89
C GLY A 44 -14.60 -3.02 -0.77
N TRP A 45 -13.50 -3.73 -1.04
CA TRP A 45 -12.89 -4.65 -0.08
C TRP A 45 -11.63 -4.10 0.57
N VAL A 46 -10.95 -3.18 -0.12
CA VAL A 46 -9.67 -2.63 0.36
C VAL A 46 -9.90 -1.21 0.86
N GLY A 47 -9.60 -0.99 2.13
CA GLY A 47 -9.84 0.30 2.78
C GLY A 47 -8.60 1.16 2.92
N ALA A 48 -7.41 0.58 2.85
CA ALA A 48 -6.15 1.31 2.91
C ALA A 48 -5.02 0.45 2.38
N VAL A 49 -4.00 1.09 1.82
CA VAL A 49 -2.82 0.42 1.28
C VAL A 49 -1.56 1.08 1.82
N VAL A 50 -0.59 0.28 2.22
CA VAL A 50 0.76 0.75 2.53
C VAL A 50 1.76 0.00 1.64
N SER A 51 2.60 0.74 0.96
CA SER A 51 3.68 0.24 0.11
C SER A 51 5.01 0.58 0.75
N ARG A 52 5.84 -0.43 1.01
CA ARG A 52 7.19 -0.23 1.53
C ARG A 52 8.23 -0.54 0.46
N GLY A 53 8.99 0.47 0.05
CA GLY A 53 10.02 0.30 -0.99
C GLY A 53 9.44 -0.35 -2.23
N GLY A 54 8.20 0.01 -2.57
CA GLY A 54 7.44 -0.69 -3.58
C GLY A 54 7.80 -0.28 -4.99
N ARG A 55 7.31 -1.09 -5.91
CA ARG A 55 7.40 -0.85 -7.34
C ARG A 55 6.00 -0.56 -7.90
N PRO A 56 5.40 0.61 -7.51
CA PRO A 56 4.04 0.94 -7.98
C PRO A 56 3.99 1.16 -9.50
N ASP A 57 5.14 1.41 -10.12
CA ASP A 57 5.26 1.51 -11.57
C ASP A 57 4.81 0.24 -12.29
N LEU A 58 4.89 -0.92 -11.62
CA LEU A 58 4.41 -2.18 -12.20
C LEU A 58 2.89 -2.27 -12.26
N ALA A 59 2.19 -1.36 -11.59
CA ALA A 59 0.73 -1.26 -11.63
C ALA A 59 0.29 0.12 -12.16
N MET A 60 1.15 0.82 -12.87
CA MET A 60 0.94 2.23 -13.25
C MET A 60 -0.40 2.47 -13.95
N ALA A 61 -0.79 1.58 -14.84
CA ALA A 61 -2.04 1.73 -15.60
C ALA A 61 -3.30 1.64 -14.71
N GLU A 62 -3.16 1.10 -13.50
CA GLU A 62 -4.28 0.87 -12.60
C GLU A 62 -4.38 1.88 -11.47
N LEU A 63 -3.34 2.72 -11.29
CA LEU A 63 -3.26 3.62 -10.13
C LEU A 63 -4.43 4.59 -10.05
N SER A 64 -4.92 5.08 -11.19
CA SER A 64 -6.05 5.99 -11.20
C SER A 64 -7.36 5.35 -10.72
N LYS A 65 -7.42 4.03 -10.68
CA LYS A 65 -8.59 3.27 -10.24
C LYS A 65 -8.57 2.92 -8.76
N VAL A 66 -7.43 3.15 -8.09
CA VAL A 66 -7.32 2.88 -6.65
C VAL A 66 -8.10 3.95 -5.90
N LEU A 67 -9.08 3.52 -5.12
CA LEU A 67 -9.87 4.42 -4.27
C LEU A 67 -9.38 4.45 -2.84
N ALA A 68 -8.72 3.39 -2.39
CA ALA A 68 -8.23 3.26 -1.04
C ALA A 68 -7.12 4.27 -0.73
N PRO A 69 -7.15 4.95 0.43
CA PRO A 69 -6.03 5.78 0.84
C PRO A 69 -4.73 5.00 0.83
N THR A 70 -3.71 5.55 0.20
CA THR A 70 -2.46 4.85 -0.09
C THR A 70 -1.26 5.61 0.46
N LEU A 71 -0.44 4.93 1.26
CA LEU A 71 0.83 5.44 1.78
C LEU A 71 1.97 4.74 1.06
N LEU A 72 2.87 5.55 0.49
CA LEU A 72 4.09 5.05 -0.14
C LEU A 72 5.26 5.38 0.79
N VAL A 73 5.96 4.37 1.29
CA VAL A 73 7.11 4.53 2.19
C VAL A 73 8.36 4.09 1.45
N VAL A 74 9.35 4.96 1.34
CA VAL A 74 10.56 4.70 0.58
C VAL A 74 11.78 5.12 1.39
N GLY A 75 12.86 4.36 1.30
CA GLY A 75 14.12 4.74 1.92
C GLY A 75 14.76 5.93 1.20
N GLY A 76 15.27 6.88 1.97
CA GLY A 76 15.86 8.09 1.39
C GLY A 76 17.08 7.83 0.53
N ARG A 77 17.76 6.70 0.72
CA ARG A 77 18.92 6.31 -0.07
C ARG A 77 18.59 5.40 -1.25
N ASP A 78 17.33 4.99 -1.37
CA ASP A 78 16.84 4.16 -2.47
C ASP A 78 16.37 5.06 -3.62
N ILE A 79 17.33 5.69 -4.28
CA ILE A 79 17.10 6.82 -5.17
C ILE A 79 16.19 6.49 -6.35
N ASP A 80 16.44 5.38 -7.03
CA ASP A 80 15.66 5.01 -8.21
C ASP A 80 14.22 4.66 -7.83
N VAL A 81 14.04 3.92 -6.75
CA VAL A 81 12.72 3.54 -6.27
C VAL A 81 11.96 4.79 -5.75
N LEU A 82 12.67 5.71 -5.11
CA LEU A 82 12.07 6.97 -4.67
C LEU A 82 11.53 7.76 -5.87
N HIS A 83 12.29 7.82 -6.96
CA HIS A 83 11.84 8.50 -8.18
C HIS A 83 10.58 7.83 -8.75
N LEU A 84 10.57 6.50 -8.83
CA LEU A 84 9.41 5.75 -9.32
C LEU A 84 8.17 5.99 -8.45
N ASN A 85 8.36 6.09 -7.14
CA ASN A 85 7.26 6.34 -6.21
C ASN A 85 6.71 7.78 -6.35
N ARG A 86 7.57 8.75 -6.64
CA ARG A 86 7.12 10.11 -6.90
C ARG A 86 6.28 10.19 -8.16
N MET A 87 6.65 9.44 -9.19
CA MET A 87 5.86 9.34 -10.41
C MET A 87 4.50 8.70 -10.15
N ALA A 88 4.50 7.62 -9.38
CA ALA A 88 3.26 6.93 -9.03
C ALA A 88 2.32 7.80 -8.20
N LEU A 89 2.86 8.62 -7.29
CA LEU A 89 2.06 9.52 -6.47
C LEU A 89 1.22 10.46 -7.33
N ARG A 90 1.75 10.91 -8.47
CA ARG A 90 1.02 11.78 -9.40
C ARG A 90 -0.14 11.08 -10.08
N GLU A 91 -0.04 9.76 -10.24
CA GLU A 91 -1.05 8.96 -10.93
C GLU A 91 -2.15 8.46 -9.98
N LEU A 92 -1.93 8.53 -8.68
CA LEU A 92 -2.93 8.17 -7.69
C LEU A 92 -3.92 9.32 -7.53
N HIS A 93 -5.21 9.04 -7.73
CA HIS A 93 -6.27 10.03 -7.60
C HIS A 93 -6.98 9.96 -6.25
N CYS A 94 -6.61 8.99 -5.42
CA CYS A 94 -7.12 8.85 -4.06
C CYS A 94 -6.31 9.70 -3.10
N LYS A 95 -6.68 9.65 -1.81
CA LYS A 95 -5.85 10.23 -0.76
C LYS A 95 -4.54 9.45 -0.71
N ALA A 96 -3.44 10.11 -0.98
CA ALA A 96 -2.15 9.45 -1.09
C ALA A 96 -1.05 10.31 -0.48
N ARG A 97 -0.03 9.66 0.06
CA ARG A 97 1.08 10.32 0.71
C ARG A 97 2.36 9.54 0.47
N LEU A 98 3.45 10.25 0.29
CA LEU A 98 4.78 9.67 0.19
C LEU A 98 5.57 10.07 1.43
N GLU A 99 6.08 9.07 2.16
CA GLU A 99 6.94 9.27 3.32
C GLU A 99 8.32 8.70 3.02
N VAL A 100 9.35 9.51 3.24
CA VAL A 100 10.73 9.10 3.06
C VAL A 100 11.34 8.80 4.41
N VAL A 101 11.92 7.62 4.58
CA VAL A 101 12.66 7.27 5.80
C VAL A 101 14.11 7.67 5.58
N PRO A 102 14.61 8.73 6.26
CA PRO A 102 15.95 9.25 5.99
C PRO A 102 17.02 8.19 6.25
N GLY A 103 18.00 8.10 5.35
CA GLY A 103 19.12 7.19 5.51
C GLY A 103 18.84 5.72 5.22
N ALA A 104 17.59 5.35 5.01
CA ALA A 104 17.24 3.95 4.76
C ALA A 104 17.53 3.54 3.32
N THR A 105 18.02 2.32 3.15
CA THR A 105 18.19 1.66 1.86
C THR A 105 16.96 0.81 1.56
N HIS A 106 16.98 0.10 0.45
CA HIS A 106 15.81 -0.63 -0.05
C HIS A 106 15.21 -1.63 0.94
N LEU A 107 16.03 -2.34 1.70
CA LEU A 107 15.57 -3.35 2.65
C LEU A 107 15.32 -2.82 4.06
N PHE A 108 15.59 -1.53 4.29
CA PHE A 108 15.37 -0.89 5.60
C PHE A 108 16.14 -1.60 6.72
N GLU A 109 17.37 -2.00 6.44
CA GLU A 109 18.21 -2.73 7.40
C GLU A 109 18.87 -1.83 8.44
N GLU A 110 18.90 -0.54 8.23
CA GLU A 110 19.51 0.41 9.14
C GLU A 110 18.77 0.42 10.48
N PRO A 111 19.47 0.66 11.60
CA PRO A 111 18.82 0.70 12.90
C PRO A 111 17.66 1.68 12.94
N GLY A 112 16.50 1.22 13.41
CA GLY A 112 15.29 2.04 13.52
C GLY A 112 14.51 2.19 12.25
N ALA A 113 15.00 1.75 11.09
CA ALA A 113 14.31 1.94 9.82
C ALA A 113 13.00 1.16 9.75
N LEU A 114 13.02 -0.12 10.11
CA LEU A 114 11.80 -0.94 10.08
C LEU A 114 10.79 -0.49 11.14
N GLU A 115 11.26 -0.04 12.29
CA GLU A 115 10.36 0.52 13.31
C GLU A 115 9.65 1.77 12.79
N SER A 116 10.35 2.60 12.03
CA SER A 116 9.73 3.78 11.40
C SER A 116 8.65 3.37 10.41
N VAL A 117 8.91 2.36 9.60
CA VAL A 117 7.92 1.83 8.65
C VAL A 117 6.71 1.29 9.41
N ALA A 118 6.93 0.50 10.46
CA ALA A 118 5.84 -0.07 11.25
C ALA A 118 4.97 1.01 11.88
N HIS A 119 5.60 2.07 12.39
CA HIS A 119 4.87 3.19 12.97
C HIS A 119 4.02 3.92 11.93
N LEU A 120 4.61 4.25 10.78
CA LEU A 120 3.90 4.92 9.69
C LEU A 120 2.73 4.09 9.18
N ALA A 121 2.97 2.78 8.97
CA ALA A 121 1.93 1.87 8.49
C ALA A 121 0.81 1.74 9.51
N GLY A 122 1.16 1.57 10.79
CA GLY A 122 0.17 1.44 11.86
C GLY A 122 -0.71 2.68 11.97
N GLU A 123 -0.13 3.86 11.91
CA GLU A 123 -0.90 5.11 11.95
C GLU A 123 -1.80 5.26 10.72
N TRP A 124 -1.30 4.90 9.55
CA TRP A 124 -2.07 4.98 8.31
C TRP A 124 -3.30 4.08 8.38
N PHE A 125 -3.12 2.82 8.77
CA PHE A 125 -4.22 1.88 8.89
C PHE A 125 -5.21 2.31 9.99
N ALA A 126 -4.71 2.74 11.14
CA ALA A 126 -5.59 3.20 12.23
C ALA A 126 -6.46 4.36 11.78
N THR A 127 -5.87 5.33 11.08
CA THR A 127 -6.59 6.51 10.61
C THR A 127 -7.64 6.15 9.55
N HIS A 128 -7.25 5.39 8.55
CA HIS A 128 -8.10 5.19 7.37
C HIS A 128 -9.06 4.02 7.48
N LEU A 129 -8.70 2.97 8.17
CA LEU A 129 -9.63 1.86 8.41
C LEU A 129 -10.65 2.27 9.48
N HIS A 130 -10.20 2.99 10.50
CA HIS A 130 -11.08 3.46 11.57
C HIS A 130 -12.12 4.46 11.02
N ALA A 131 -11.68 5.38 10.14
CA ALA A 131 -12.54 6.38 9.53
C ALA A 131 -13.63 5.76 8.63
N GLN A 132 -13.55 4.47 8.31
CA GLN A 132 -14.52 3.77 7.49
C GLN A 132 -15.56 3.01 8.34
N GLY A 133 -15.77 3.41 9.59
CA GLY A 133 -16.80 2.84 10.43
C GLY A 133 -16.39 1.61 11.23
N TRP A 134 -15.13 1.37 11.36
CA TRP A 134 -14.63 0.32 12.24
C TRP A 134 -14.67 0.83 13.66
N SER A 135 -15.57 0.34 14.40
CA SER A 135 -15.73 0.73 15.81
C SER A 135 -15.18 -0.35 16.75
#